data_68e84e4cfb486a41564cdc9035e0b4b3
#
_entry.id   68e84e4cfb486a41564cdc9035e0b4b3
#
_cell.length_a   1.000
_cell.length_b   1.000
_cell.length_c   1.000
_cell.angle_alpha   90.00
_cell.angle_beta   90.00
_cell.angle_gamma   90.00
#
_symmetry.space_group_name_H-M   'P 1'
#
loop_
_entity.id
_entity.type
_entity.pdbx_description
1 polymer ?
#
loop_
_entity_poly.entity_id
_entity_poly.type
_entity_poly.pdbx_seq_one_letter_code
_entity_poly.pdbx_strand_id
1 'polypeptide(L)'
;MKGKTICKTLGLVLLALLILVVLYVVYVFASYHRIGDQSLSVMHCSSRDAVPMEDAVETGAVYRVSSANAGFGAYSADYSFFMDGGRESRARSRQAVDENMRGIVAFVEALSPDFALFQEVDTDGTRSWHIDETAYLDDALNGPEFDEVFAQNYDSPYLFYPLIQPHGANQSGIVTLSRHPIASAARRELPVESGFMKLLDLDRCYSVSRIPTASGKELVLYNLHLSAYTSDGAIATEQLVLLCADMLAEYEAGNYCVAGGDFNKDLLGNSPEIFGVAAGENDTWAQPIPEGTIPAGLTLVAPFDETAPTASCRTASEPYSIETTFRLTVDGFLVSDNVEVVDSAVLDAGFLYSDHNPVWMDFTLK
;
A
#
# COMPACT_ATOMS: atom_id res chain seq x y z
N MET A 1 49.81 33.01 18.42
CA MET A 1 48.48 33.51 18.65
C MET A 1 47.45 32.98 17.62
N LYS A 2 47.75 32.99 16.31
CA LYS A 2 46.82 32.54 15.23
C LYS A 2 46.30 31.09 15.39
N GLY A 3 47.15 30.12 15.82
CA GLY A 3 46.71 28.73 16.00
C GLY A 3 45.66 28.51 17.07
N LYS A 4 45.77 29.21 18.23
CA LYS A 4 44.75 29.10 19.31
C LYS A 4 43.40 29.69 18.91
N THR A 5 43.38 30.73 18.08
CA THR A 5 42.15 31.33 17.58
C THR A 5 41.47 30.40 16.58
N ILE A 6 42.22 29.78 15.65
CA ILE A 6 41.71 28.79 14.69
C ILE A 6 41.09 27.60 15.42
N CYS A 7 41.76 27.02 16.43
CA CYS A 7 41.21 25.92 17.23
C CYS A 7 39.94 26.31 17.98
N LYS A 8 39.82 27.53 18.51
CA LYS A 8 38.58 28.00 19.17
C LYS A 8 37.45 28.17 18.18
N THR A 9 37.73 28.77 17.01
CA THR A 9 36.72 28.93 15.95
C THR A 9 36.25 27.58 15.44
N LEU A 10 37.15 26.63 15.19
CA LEU A 10 36.80 25.26 14.78
C LEU A 10 35.93 24.56 15.87
N GLY A 11 36.31 24.70 17.15
CA GLY A 11 35.54 24.15 18.26
C GLY A 11 34.13 24.73 18.35
N LEU A 12 33.97 26.05 18.13
CA LEU A 12 32.64 26.68 18.10
C LEU A 12 31.80 26.23 16.92
N VAL A 13 32.38 26.05 15.74
CA VAL A 13 31.69 25.52 14.55
C VAL A 13 31.22 24.09 14.79
N LEU A 14 32.09 23.23 15.34
CA LEU A 14 31.73 21.85 15.67
C LEU A 14 30.62 21.79 16.73
N LEU A 15 30.68 22.65 17.75
CA LEU A 15 29.64 22.76 18.76
C LEU A 15 28.30 23.21 18.15
N ALA A 16 28.32 24.19 17.26
CA ALA A 16 27.13 24.67 16.58
C ALA A 16 26.51 23.57 15.71
N LEU A 17 27.32 22.81 14.96
CA LEU A 17 26.86 21.67 14.17
C LEU A 17 26.28 20.58 15.07
N LEU A 18 26.91 20.26 16.19
CA LEU A 18 26.38 19.29 17.15
C LEU A 18 25.01 19.73 17.70
N ILE A 19 24.88 21.01 18.06
CA ILE A 19 23.60 21.57 18.53
C ILE A 19 22.53 21.43 17.43
N LEU A 20 22.84 21.74 16.17
CA LEU A 20 21.88 21.57 15.07
C LEU A 20 21.46 20.12 14.88
N VAL A 21 22.38 19.16 14.96
CA VAL A 21 22.06 17.74 14.92
C VAL A 21 21.16 17.33 16.07
N VAL A 22 21.47 17.77 17.30
CA VAL A 22 20.63 17.46 18.46
C VAL A 22 19.23 18.06 18.30
N LEU A 23 19.12 19.31 17.86
CA LEU A 23 17.82 19.96 17.62
C LEU A 23 17.02 19.23 16.54
N TYR A 24 17.68 18.77 15.46
CA TYR A 24 17.03 17.98 14.42
C TYR A 24 16.53 16.64 14.94
N VAL A 25 17.34 15.91 15.72
CA VAL A 25 16.93 14.66 16.34
C VAL A 25 15.73 14.88 17.28
N VAL A 26 15.78 15.94 18.10
CA VAL A 26 14.64 16.32 18.98
C VAL A 26 13.40 16.62 18.14
N TYR A 27 13.53 17.35 17.03
CA TYR A 27 12.43 17.64 16.11
C TYR A 27 11.81 16.35 15.57
N VAL A 28 12.61 15.42 15.04
CA VAL A 28 12.12 14.14 14.48
C VAL A 28 11.34 13.33 15.51
N PHE A 29 11.89 13.22 16.75
CA PHE A 29 11.20 12.47 17.79
C PHE A 29 9.98 13.20 18.39
N ALA A 30 10.03 14.53 18.48
CA ALA A 30 8.92 15.32 19.02
C ALA A 30 7.73 15.44 18.05
N SER A 31 7.99 15.37 16.74
CA SER A 31 6.96 15.37 15.71
C SER A 31 6.39 13.96 15.43
N TYR A 32 7.03 12.91 15.93
CA TYR A 32 6.51 11.55 15.79
C TYR A 32 5.20 11.39 16.57
N HIS A 33 4.16 11.00 15.89
CA HIS A 33 2.87 10.63 16.47
C HIS A 33 2.32 9.42 15.70
N ARG A 34 1.33 8.76 16.27
CA ARG A 34 0.64 7.63 15.67
C ARG A 34 -0.82 8.01 15.42
N ILE A 35 -1.30 7.61 14.27
CA ILE A 35 -2.72 7.73 13.92
C ILE A 35 -3.44 6.48 14.42
N GLY A 36 -4.33 6.63 15.41
CA GLY A 36 -5.09 5.52 16.00
C GLY A 36 -6.29 5.10 15.16
N ASP A 37 -7.09 4.19 15.72
CA ASP A 37 -8.38 3.81 15.17
C ASP A 37 -9.30 5.02 15.08
N GLN A 38 -10.00 5.15 13.95
CA GLN A 38 -10.95 6.24 13.75
C GLN A 38 -12.00 5.91 12.68
N SER A 39 -13.16 6.56 12.76
CA SER A 39 -14.13 6.58 11.66
C SER A 39 -13.57 7.41 10.51
N LEU A 40 -13.77 6.96 9.28
CA LEU A 40 -13.37 7.65 8.07
C LEU A 40 -14.59 8.30 7.41
N SER A 41 -14.35 9.44 6.76
CA SER A 41 -15.36 10.06 5.90
C SER A 41 -15.49 9.26 4.62
N VAL A 42 -16.72 9.05 4.19
CA VAL A 42 -17.02 8.52 2.86
C VAL A 42 -17.34 9.70 1.97
N MET A 43 -16.59 9.88 0.89
CA MET A 43 -16.92 10.81 -0.17
C MET A 43 -17.88 10.12 -1.13
N HIS A 44 -19.16 10.49 -1.08
CA HIS A 44 -20.16 9.91 -1.95
C HIS A 44 -20.09 10.53 -3.33
N CYS A 45 -20.24 9.72 -4.36
CA CYS A 45 -20.34 10.23 -5.70
C CYS A 45 -21.53 11.21 -5.81
N SER A 46 -21.37 12.27 -6.59
CA SER A 46 -22.32 13.39 -6.69
C SER A 46 -23.72 13.02 -7.25
N SER A 47 -23.88 11.78 -7.74
CA SER A 47 -25.16 11.25 -8.24
C SER A 47 -26.00 10.56 -7.16
N ARG A 48 -25.50 10.40 -5.92
CA ARG A 48 -26.18 9.66 -4.85
C ARG A 48 -26.51 10.56 -3.67
N ASP A 49 -27.76 11.02 -3.61
CA ASP A 49 -28.29 11.76 -2.43
C ASP A 49 -28.66 10.86 -1.25
N ALA A 50 -28.75 9.54 -1.45
CA ALA A 50 -29.00 8.51 -0.44
C ALA A 50 -28.57 7.13 -0.98
N VAL A 51 -28.31 6.16 -0.10
CA VAL A 51 -28.00 4.77 -0.48
C VAL A 51 -29.30 4.08 -0.89
N PRO A 52 -29.65 3.93 -2.19
CA PRO A 52 -30.81 3.16 -2.60
C PRO A 52 -30.57 1.68 -2.38
N MET A 53 -31.55 0.94 -1.89
CA MET A 53 -31.47 -0.54 -1.77
C MET A 53 -31.23 -1.24 -3.11
N GLU A 54 -31.54 -0.56 -4.23
CA GLU A 54 -31.34 -1.07 -5.58
C GLU A 54 -29.85 -1.14 -5.98
N ASP A 55 -28.97 -0.37 -5.29
CA ASP A 55 -27.52 -0.39 -5.50
C ASP A 55 -26.77 -1.32 -4.53
N ALA A 56 -27.50 -2.07 -3.71
CA ALA A 56 -26.91 -3.06 -2.80
C ALA A 56 -26.28 -4.22 -3.58
N VAL A 57 -25.17 -4.75 -3.05
CA VAL A 57 -24.49 -5.91 -3.62
C VAL A 57 -25.40 -7.15 -3.52
N GLU A 58 -25.59 -7.87 -4.64
CA GLU A 58 -26.44 -9.06 -4.71
C GLU A 58 -25.62 -10.34 -4.50
N THR A 59 -26.23 -11.35 -3.87
CA THR A 59 -25.65 -12.68 -3.80
C THR A 59 -25.75 -13.39 -5.15
N GLY A 60 -24.73 -14.15 -5.53
CA GLY A 60 -24.66 -14.87 -6.79
C GLY A 60 -24.28 -14.02 -8.02
N ALA A 61 -24.24 -12.70 -7.91
CA ALA A 61 -23.65 -11.85 -8.94
C ALA A 61 -22.12 -11.89 -8.86
N VAL A 62 -21.45 -11.73 -9.99
CA VAL A 62 -19.97 -11.66 -10.06
C VAL A 62 -19.55 -10.21 -9.96
N TYR A 63 -18.61 -9.93 -9.06
CA TYR A 63 -18.01 -8.62 -8.85
C TYR A 63 -16.50 -8.71 -9.02
N ARG A 64 -15.89 -7.63 -9.48
CA ARG A 64 -14.43 -7.50 -9.60
C ARG A 64 -13.86 -6.54 -8.56
N VAL A 65 -12.88 -7.01 -7.81
CA VAL A 65 -12.00 -6.17 -7.00
C VAL A 65 -10.62 -6.12 -7.63
N SER A 66 -10.03 -4.93 -7.70
CA SER A 66 -8.63 -4.72 -8.11
C SER A 66 -7.82 -4.11 -6.97
N SER A 67 -6.52 -4.36 -6.98
CA SER A 67 -5.56 -3.70 -6.08
C SER A 67 -4.34 -3.24 -6.84
N ALA A 68 -3.86 -2.02 -6.54
CA ALA A 68 -2.69 -1.42 -7.16
C ALA A 68 -1.92 -0.55 -6.15
N ASN A 69 -0.68 -0.92 -5.87
CA ASN A 69 0.25 -0.05 -5.15
C ASN A 69 0.79 1.00 -6.13
N ALA A 70 0.55 2.29 -5.86
CA ALA A 70 0.90 3.40 -6.74
C ALA A 70 2.37 3.82 -6.64
N GLY A 71 3.11 3.34 -5.62
CA GLY A 71 4.51 3.67 -5.41
C GLY A 71 4.75 5.18 -5.38
N PHE A 72 3.84 5.96 -4.76
CA PHE A 72 3.85 7.44 -4.74
C PHE A 72 4.22 8.08 -6.09
N GLY A 73 3.75 7.52 -7.19
CA GLY A 73 3.98 8.00 -8.54
C GLY A 73 5.45 8.02 -8.99
N ALA A 74 6.36 7.31 -8.35
CA ALA A 74 7.79 7.41 -8.60
C ALA A 74 8.39 6.27 -9.42
N TYR A 75 7.89 5.05 -9.29
CA TYR A 75 8.58 3.82 -9.71
C TYR A 75 8.36 3.44 -11.17
N SER A 76 8.70 4.34 -12.10
CA SER A 76 8.83 3.92 -13.50
C SER A 76 9.84 2.77 -13.66
N ALA A 77 9.77 2.02 -14.76
CA ALA A 77 10.61 0.84 -14.99
C ALA A 77 12.12 1.12 -14.87
N ASP A 78 12.56 2.33 -15.14
CA ASP A 78 13.96 2.77 -15.05
C ASP A 78 14.34 3.42 -13.71
N TYR A 79 13.42 3.45 -12.74
CA TYR A 79 13.63 4.01 -11.40
C TYR A 79 14.34 3.02 -10.49
N SER A 80 15.16 3.54 -9.55
CA SER A 80 15.79 2.73 -8.50
C SER A 80 15.68 3.42 -7.14
N PHE A 81 15.25 2.69 -6.12
CA PHE A 81 14.94 3.25 -4.80
C PHE A 81 16.08 3.05 -3.80
N PHE A 82 16.42 4.09 -3.05
CA PHE A 82 17.57 4.08 -2.15
C PHE A 82 17.47 3.04 -1.01
N MET A 83 16.26 2.73 -0.54
CA MET A 83 16.08 1.73 0.52
C MET A 83 16.29 0.30 0.01
N ASP A 84 16.07 0.06 -1.27
CA ASP A 84 16.37 -1.21 -1.93
C ASP A 84 17.82 -1.33 -2.38
N GLY A 85 18.65 -0.33 -2.07
CA GLY A 85 20.04 -0.26 -2.52
C GLY A 85 20.25 0.56 -3.80
N GLY A 86 19.19 1.16 -4.34
CA GLY A 86 19.23 2.06 -5.50
C GLY A 86 19.66 3.47 -5.16
N ARG A 87 19.21 4.46 -5.91
CA ARG A 87 19.73 5.83 -5.87
C ARG A 87 18.72 6.90 -5.50
N GLU A 88 17.53 6.83 -6.06
CA GLU A 88 16.51 7.84 -5.92
C GLU A 88 15.75 7.68 -4.59
N SER A 89 15.38 8.80 -4.00
CA SER A 89 14.54 8.82 -2.78
C SER A 89 13.20 9.51 -3.01
N ARG A 90 12.95 9.98 -4.24
CA ARG A 90 11.74 10.67 -4.67
C ARG A 90 11.58 10.57 -6.17
N ALA A 91 10.39 10.79 -6.65
CA ALA A 91 10.08 10.86 -8.08
C ALA A 91 11.03 11.86 -8.78
N ARG A 92 11.42 11.57 -10.01
CA ARG A 92 12.39 12.37 -10.76
C ARG A 92 11.90 13.77 -11.08
N SER A 93 10.60 13.93 -11.30
CA SER A 93 9.97 15.22 -11.59
C SER A 93 8.45 15.15 -11.37
N ARG A 94 7.80 16.32 -11.33
CA ARG A 94 6.33 16.41 -11.34
C ARG A 94 5.71 15.72 -12.56
N GLN A 95 6.36 15.81 -13.72
CA GLN A 95 5.90 15.15 -14.95
C GLN A 95 5.97 13.63 -14.81
N ALA A 96 7.03 13.09 -14.18
CA ALA A 96 7.13 11.64 -13.94
C ALA A 96 6.01 11.14 -13.02
N VAL A 97 5.65 11.89 -11.98
CA VAL A 97 4.49 11.55 -11.12
C VAL A 97 3.19 11.57 -11.94
N ASP A 98 2.97 12.63 -12.77
CA ASP A 98 1.78 12.73 -13.62
C ASP A 98 1.68 11.54 -14.60
N GLU A 99 2.78 11.20 -15.27
CA GLU A 99 2.84 10.08 -16.22
C GLU A 99 2.57 8.73 -15.51
N ASN A 100 3.20 8.49 -14.37
CA ASN A 100 3.05 7.25 -13.63
C ASN A 100 1.64 7.09 -13.06
N MET A 101 1.11 8.11 -12.40
CA MET A 101 -0.25 8.06 -11.83
C MET A 101 -1.30 7.83 -12.91
N ARG A 102 -1.24 8.55 -14.04
CA ARG A 102 -2.16 8.32 -15.17
C ARG A 102 -2.03 6.92 -15.75
N GLY A 103 -0.81 6.39 -15.82
CA GLY A 103 -0.56 5.04 -16.32
C GLY A 103 -1.13 3.95 -15.43
N ILE A 104 -0.91 4.04 -14.11
CA ILE A 104 -1.45 3.10 -13.13
C ILE A 104 -2.98 3.13 -13.14
N VAL A 105 -3.57 4.33 -13.10
CA VAL A 105 -5.02 4.51 -13.11
C VAL A 105 -5.63 3.95 -14.40
N ALA A 106 -5.02 4.18 -15.57
CA ALA A 106 -5.49 3.63 -16.84
C ALA A 106 -5.47 2.09 -16.87
N PHE A 107 -4.49 1.45 -16.22
CA PHE A 107 -4.47 -0.01 -16.09
C PHE A 107 -5.60 -0.52 -15.22
N VAL A 108 -5.87 0.14 -14.09
CA VAL A 108 -6.97 -0.24 -13.21
C VAL A 108 -8.33 0.03 -13.87
N GLU A 109 -8.50 1.15 -14.57
CA GLU A 109 -9.70 1.47 -15.34
C GLU A 109 -10.00 0.40 -16.40
N ALA A 110 -8.97 -0.09 -17.10
CA ALA A 110 -9.11 -1.14 -18.12
C ALA A 110 -9.61 -2.48 -17.53
N LEU A 111 -9.40 -2.74 -16.24
CA LEU A 111 -9.96 -3.89 -15.53
C LEU A 111 -11.47 -3.74 -15.27
N SER A 112 -12.01 -2.51 -15.35
CA SER A 112 -13.43 -2.20 -15.07
C SER A 112 -13.89 -2.74 -13.72
N PRO A 113 -13.22 -2.45 -12.61
CA PRO A 113 -13.53 -3.03 -11.31
C PRO A 113 -14.82 -2.44 -10.72
N ASP A 114 -15.52 -3.24 -9.90
CA ASP A 114 -16.59 -2.76 -9.01
C ASP A 114 -15.98 -2.10 -7.75
N PHE A 115 -14.82 -2.62 -7.32
CA PHE A 115 -14.06 -2.13 -6.18
C PHE A 115 -12.58 -1.97 -6.58
N ALA A 116 -11.99 -0.81 -6.31
CA ALA A 116 -10.57 -0.58 -6.54
C ALA A 116 -9.87 -0.15 -5.24
N LEU A 117 -8.75 -0.82 -4.95
CA LEU A 117 -7.93 -0.61 -3.76
C LEU A 117 -6.57 -0.06 -4.20
N PHE A 118 -6.20 1.10 -3.68
CA PHE A 118 -4.89 1.70 -3.97
C PHE A 118 -4.08 1.83 -2.69
N GLN A 119 -2.77 1.63 -2.80
CA GLN A 119 -1.80 1.83 -1.74
C GLN A 119 -0.75 2.83 -2.20
N GLU A 120 -0.02 3.43 -1.24
CA GLU A 120 1.01 4.45 -1.47
C GLU A 120 0.54 5.64 -2.30
N VAL A 121 -0.64 6.17 -1.99
CA VAL A 121 -1.20 7.37 -2.62
C VAL A 121 -0.84 8.59 -1.78
N ASP A 122 0.07 9.42 -2.27
CA ASP A 122 0.48 10.64 -1.57
C ASP A 122 -0.57 11.74 -1.72
N THR A 123 -0.89 12.42 -0.61
CA THR A 123 -1.72 13.64 -0.62
C THR A 123 -0.88 14.91 -0.59
N ASP A 124 0.29 14.85 0.07
CA ASP A 124 1.31 15.90 0.06
C ASP A 124 2.66 15.27 0.45
N GLY A 125 3.61 15.27 -0.47
CA GLY A 125 4.91 14.66 -0.23
C GLY A 125 6.06 15.36 -0.94
N THR A 126 7.18 15.54 -0.22
CA THR A 126 8.42 15.96 -0.87
C THR A 126 8.83 14.94 -1.94
N ARG A 127 8.58 13.65 -1.70
CA ARG A 127 8.93 12.54 -2.60
C ARG A 127 8.09 12.53 -3.88
N SER A 128 6.86 13.01 -3.81
CA SER A 128 5.89 13.12 -4.93
C SER A 128 5.72 14.56 -5.45
N TRP A 129 6.69 15.46 -5.15
CA TRP A 129 6.67 16.85 -5.61
C TRP A 129 5.45 17.65 -5.16
N HIS A 130 4.88 17.34 -4.01
CA HIS A 130 3.68 17.99 -3.45
C HIS A 130 2.50 17.91 -4.43
N ILE A 131 2.35 16.76 -5.07
CA ILE A 131 1.20 16.43 -5.88
C ILE A 131 0.22 15.65 -5.00
N ASP A 132 -1.04 16.06 -5.04
CA ASP A 132 -2.14 15.28 -4.48
C ASP A 132 -2.52 14.21 -5.51
N GLU A 133 -2.13 12.97 -5.22
CA GLU A 133 -2.32 11.86 -6.12
C GLU A 133 -3.75 11.32 -6.11
N THR A 134 -4.56 11.65 -5.08
CA THR A 134 -5.98 11.29 -5.05
C THR A 134 -6.74 11.93 -6.21
N ALA A 135 -6.32 13.12 -6.65
CA ALA A 135 -6.93 13.81 -7.77
C ALA A 135 -6.90 13.01 -9.09
N TYR A 136 -5.90 12.13 -9.29
CA TYR A 136 -5.86 11.28 -10.48
C TYR A 136 -6.90 10.14 -10.41
N LEU A 137 -7.17 9.65 -9.20
CA LEU A 137 -8.20 8.64 -8.95
C LEU A 137 -9.57 9.25 -9.18
N ASP A 138 -9.77 10.49 -8.71
CA ASP A 138 -10.98 11.26 -8.90
C ASP A 138 -11.28 11.52 -10.39
N ASP A 139 -10.30 11.96 -11.16
CA ASP A 139 -10.50 12.34 -12.55
C ASP A 139 -10.86 11.15 -13.46
N ALA A 140 -10.30 9.98 -13.20
CA ALA A 140 -10.40 8.85 -14.12
C ALA A 140 -11.39 7.77 -13.64
N LEU A 141 -11.37 7.41 -12.36
CA LEU A 141 -12.22 6.36 -11.78
C LEU A 141 -13.43 6.94 -11.06
N ASN A 142 -13.30 8.18 -10.57
CA ASN A 142 -14.32 8.86 -9.79
C ASN A 142 -15.19 9.79 -10.66
N GLY A 143 -15.43 9.46 -11.88
CA GLY A 143 -16.63 9.96 -12.52
C GLY A 143 -17.80 9.77 -11.54
N PRO A 144 -19.05 10.16 -11.84
CA PRO A 144 -20.16 10.10 -10.87
C PRO A 144 -20.52 8.70 -10.35
N GLU A 145 -19.61 7.72 -10.41
CA GLU A 145 -19.89 6.31 -10.24
C GLU A 145 -19.30 5.65 -8.98
N PHE A 146 -18.30 6.26 -8.30
CA PHE A 146 -17.66 5.64 -7.14
C PHE A 146 -17.82 6.44 -5.86
N ASP A 147 -18.05 5.73 -4.74
CA ASP A 147 -17.79 6.24 -3.40
C ASP A 147 -16.30 6.04 -3.08
N GLU A 148 -15.71 7.00 -2.34
CA GLU A 148 -14.29 6.99 -1.98
C GLU A 148 -14.09 7.04 -0.47
N VAL A 149 -13.07 6.29 -0.01
CA VAL A 149 -12.56 6.32 1.36
C VAL A 149 -11.04 6.44 1.33
N PHE A 150 -10.51 7.46 1.99
CA PHE A 150 -9.08 7.64 2.22
C PHE A 150 -8.72 7.31 3.66
N ALA A 151 -7.70 6.46 3.87
CA ALA A 151 -7.13 6.17 5.19
C ALA A 151 -5.64 6.50 5.20
N GLN A 152 -5.27 7.55 5.93
CA GLN A 152 -3.87 7.94 6.06
C GLN A 152 -3.09 6.87 6.82
N ASN A 153 -1.97 6.40 6.24
CA ASN A 153 -1.09 5.39 6.83
C ASN A 153 0.39 5.81 6.84
N TYR A 154 0.67 7.04 6.46
CA TYR A 154 2.01 7.61 6.48
C TYR A 154 1.93 9.13 6.72
N ASP A 155 2.61 9.62 7.78
CA ASP A 155 2.75 11.05 8.10
C ASP A 155 4.13 11.30 8.71
N SER A 156 5.11 11.62 7.87
CA SER A 156 6.50 11.71 8.29
C SER A 156 6.95 13.14 8.59
N PRO A 157 7.77 13.36 9.62
CA PRO A 157 8.55 14.59 9.74
C PRO A 157 9.51 14.70 8.55
N TYR A 158 10.10 15.90 8.37
CA TYR A 158 11.09 16.08 7.32
C TYR A 158 12.37 15.25 7.58
N LEU A 159 12.61 14.24 6.75
CA LEU A 159 13.75 13.34 6.84
C LEU A 159 14.87 13.81 5.92
N PHE A 160 16.01 14.22 6.49
CA PHE A 160 17.19 14.70 5.78
C PHE A 160 18.06 13.59 5.16
N TYR A 161 17.56 12.40 5.10
CA TYR A 161 18.26 11.27 4.48
C TYR A 161 17.52 10.81 3.23
N PRO A 162 18.23 10.49 2.12
CA PRO A 162 19.65 10.69 1.82
C PRO A 162 20.05 12.18 1.76
N LEU A 163 21.29 12.53 2.15
CA LEU A 163 21.71 13.94 2.29
C LEU A 163 21.66 14.76 0.99
N ILE A 164 21.89 14.12 -0.16
CA ILE A 164 21.92 14.81 -1.47
C ILE A 164 20.50 14.97 -2.03
N GLN A 165 19.64 14.01 -1.78
CA GLN A 165 18.24 14.02 -2.20
C GLN A 165 17.37 13.59 -1.02
N PRO A 166 17.08 14.51 -0.07
CA PRO A 166 16.29 14.15 1.12
C PRO A 166 14.93 13.57 0.77
N HIS A 167 14.52 12.52 1.47
CA HIS A 167 13.18 11.95 1.35
C HIS A 167 12.09 12.97 1.74
N GLY A 168 12.42 13.87 2.68
CA GLY A 168 11.58 14.98 3.07
C GLY A 168 10.43 14.60 3.99
N ALA A 169 9.38 15.43 4.02
CA ALA A 169 8.14 15.17 4.73
C ALA A 169 7.08 14.68 3.75
N ASN A 170 6.32 13.64 4.13
CA ASN A 170 5.38 13.00 3.23
C ASN A 170 4.12 12.60 3.99
N GLN A 171 2.97 12.81 3.37
CA GLN A 171 1.66 12.34 3.80
C GLN A 171 1.09 11.44 2.72
N SER A 172 0.75 10.21 3.10
CA SER A 172 0.29 9.18 2.18
C SER A 172 -0.77 8.31 2.83
N GLY A 173 -1.52 7.59 2.00
CA GLY A 173 -2.55 6.69 2.50
C GLY A 173 -2.91 5.57 1.53
N ILE A 174 -3.98 4.90 1.90
CA ILE A 174 -4.65 3.89 1.09
C ILE A 174 -6.02 4.42 0.70
N VAL A 175 -6.42 4.18 -0.55
CA VAL A 175 -7.70 4.65 -1.11
C VAL A 175 -8.54 3.46 -1.51
N THR A 176 -9.80 3.45 -1.08
CA THR A 176 -10.80 2.47 -1.49
C THR A 176 -11.87 3.16 -2.31
N LEU A 177 -12.09 2.69 -3.52
CA LEU A 177 -13.15 3.13 -4.42
C LEU A 177 -14.19 2.03 -4.59
N SER A 178 -15.47 2.37 -4.59
CA SER A 178 -16.58 1.43 -4.72
C SER A 178 -17.68 1.97 -5.62
N ARG A 179 -18.09 1.21 -6.63
CA ARG A 179 -19.32 1.50 -7.43
C ARG A 179 -20.59 1.32 -6.61
N HIS A 180 -20.52 0.55 -5.52
CA HIS A 180 -21.62 0.32 -4.61
C HIS A 180 -21.51 1.25 -3.39
N PRO A 181 -22.65 1.72 -2.84
CA PRO A 181 -22.64 2.67 -1.74
C PRO A 181 -21.90 2.15 -0.51
N ILE A 182 -20.97 2.93 0.01
CA ILE A 182 -20.30 2.65 1.28
C ILE A 182 -21.12 3.27 2.41
N ALA A 183 -21.72 2.46 3.26
CA ALA A 183 -22.55 2.94 4.37
C ALA A 183 -21.73 3.55 5.52
N SER A 184 -20.52 3.03 5.76
CA SER A 184 -19.59 3.55 6.76
C SER A 184 -18.19 3.02 6.50
N ALA A 185 -17.19 3.76 7.00
CA ALA A 185 -15.80 3.35 6.90
C ALA A 185 -15.03 3.63 8.18
N ALA A 186 -13.99 2.84 8.42
CA ALA A 186 -13.10 2.99 9.57
C ALA A 186 -11.65 2.69 9.18
N ARG A 187 -10.73 3.34 9.87
CA ARG A 187 -9.30 3.03 9.91
C ARG A 187 -9.03 2.13 11.11
N ARG A 188 -8.23 1.09 10.91
CA ARG A 188 -7.70 0.23 11.96
C ARG A 188 -6.19 0.34 12.01
N GLU A 189 -5.68 0.79 13.14
CA GLU A 189 -4.26 0.91 13.41
C GLU A 189 -3.60 -0.48 13.45
N LEU A 190 -2.40 -0.59 12.88
CA LEU A 190 -1.59 -1.81 12.93
C LEU A 190 -0.33 -1.59 13.78
N PRO A 191 0.20 -2.61 14.47
CA PRO A 191 1.48 -2.51 15.15
C PRO A 191 2.59 -2.20 14.14
N VAL A 192 3.62 -1.47 14.58
CA VAL A 192 4.81 -1.14 13.78
C VAL A 192 6.06 -1.49 14.57
N GLU A 193 7.19 -1.56 13.87
CA GLU A 193 8.49 -1.82 14.46
C GLU A 193 8.82 -0.88 15.63
N SER A 194 9.58 -1.40 16.58
CA SER A 194 10.12 -0.61 17.67
C SER A 194 11.46 0.07 17.29
N GLY A 195 11.92 1.03 18.06
CA GLY A 195 13.21 1.68 17.82
C GLY A 195 13.18 2.74 16.73
N PHE A 196 14.26 2.86 15.95
CA PHE A 196 14.39 3.88 14.90
C PHE A 196 13.61 3.56 13.62
N MET A 197 13.38 2.27 13.34
CA MET A 197 12.65 1.84 12.16
C MET A 197 11.20 2.32 12.17
N LYS A 198 10.60 2.55 13.34
CA LYS A 198 9.28 3.17 13.46
C LYS A 198 9.14 4.53 12.76
N LEU A 199 10.25 5.24 12.52
CA LEU A 199 10.25 6.53 11.79
C LEU A 199 10.16 6.36 10.27
N LEU A 200 10.29 5.14 9.77
CA LEU A 200 10.18 4.79 8.35
C LEU A 200 8.90 3.99 8.07
N ASP A 201 8.43 3.19 9.03
CA ASP A 201 7.26 2.33 8.88
C ASP A 201 5.95 3.00 9.35
N LEU A 202 6.04 4.13 9.96
CA LEU A 202 4.97 5.02 10.46
C LEU A 202 3.60 4.35 10.68
N ASP A 203 2.54 4.98 10.32
CA ASP A 203 1.17 4.77 10.74
C ASP A 203 0.45 3.63 9.99
N ARG A 204 1.09 2.47 9.79
CA ARG A 204 0.45 1.32 9.11
C ARG A 204 -0.96 1.06 9.61
N CYS A 205 -1.86 0.83 8.67
CA CYS A 205 -3.26 0.53 8.95
C CYS A 205 -3.87 -0.32 7.83
N TYR A 206 -5.06 -0.81 8.07
CA TYR A 206 -6.01 -1.15 7.02
C TYR A 206 -7.27 -0.30 7.16
N SER A 207 -7.97 -0.08 6.05
CA SER A 207 -9.30 0.52 6.06
C SER A 207 -10.36 -0.57 5.98
N VAL A 208 -11.52 -0.30 6.57
CA VAL A 208 -12.71 -1.15 6.55
C VAL A 208 -13.84 -0.35 5.95
N SER A 209 -14.39 -0.79 4.83
CA SER A 209 -15.56 -0.19 4.18
C SER A 209 -16.72 -1.15 4.21
N ARG A 210 -17.87 -0.70 4.73
CA ARG A 210 -19.08 -1.50 4.88
C ARG A 210 -20.06 -1.20 3.77
N ILE A 211 -20.41 -2.19 2.99
CA ILE A 211 -21.23 -2.09 1.79
C ILE A 211 -22.49 -2.95 2.00
N PRO A 212 -23.70 -2.37 1.96
CA PRO A 212 -24.93 -3.13 2.12
C PRO A 212 -25.10 -4.19 1.05
N THR A 213 -25.63 -5.36 1.42
CA THR A 213 -26.02 -6.40 0.49
C THR A 213 -27.55 -6.58 0.48
N ALA A 214 -28.09 -7.07 -0.63
CA ALA A 214 -29.52 -7.37 -0.74
C ALA A 214 -30.01 -8.43 0.26
N SER A 215 -29.10 -9.24 0.81
CA SER A 215 -29.40 -10.25 1.85
C SER A 215 -29.64 -9.64 3.23
N GLY A 216 -29.39 -8.34 3.42
CA GLY A 216 -29.44 -7.65 4.70
C GLY A 216 -28.20 -7.88 5.57
N LYS A 217 -27.16 -8.48 5.00
CA LYS A 217 -25.79 -8.55 5.53
C LYS A 217 -24.95 -7.47 4.88
N GLU A 218 -23.67 -7.42 5.21
CA GLU A 218 -22.72 -6.49 4.62
C GLU A 218 -21.61 -7.23 3.89
N LEU A 219 -21.16 -6.67 2.76
CA LEU A 219 -19.83 -6.93 2.25
C LEU A 219 -18.88 -5.98 2.98
N VAL A 220 -17.98 -6.54 3.77
CA VAL A 220 -16.95 -5.80 4.49
C VAL A 220 -15.67 -5.88 3.66
N LEU A 221 -15.32 -4.75 3.05
CA LEU A 221 -14.16 -4.61 2.17
C LEU A 221 -13.00 -3.99 2.95
N TYR A 222 -11.86 -4.67 2.93
CA TYR A 222 -10.63 -4.22 3.59
C TYR A 222 -9.58 -3.86 2.56
N ASN A 223 -9.00 -2.67 2.67
CA ASN A 223 -7.81 -2.27 1.93
C ASN A 223 -6.64 -2.26 2.90
N LEU A 224 -5.55 -2.93 2.56
CA LEU A 224 -4.40 -3.11 3.44
C LEU A 224 -3.08 -2.74 2.76
N HIS A 225 -2.13 -2.28 3.57
CA HIS A 225 -0.73 -2.18 3.20
C HIS A 225 0.12 -2.51 4.44
N LEU A 226 0.63 -3.74 4.50
CA LEU A 226 1.39 -4.24 5.65
C LEU A 226 2.82 -3.69 5.63
N SER A 227 3.54 -3.88 6.74
CA SER A 227 4.90 -3.39 6.89
C SER A 227 5.88 -4.14 5.99
N ALA A 228 6.71 -3.37 5.25
CA ALA A 228 7.89 -3.83 4.57
C ALA A 228 9.15 -3.71 5.46
N TYR A 229 10.29 -4.14 4.97
CA TYR A 229 11.64 -3.91 5.54
C TYR A 229 11.84 -4.36 6.98
N THR A 230 11.03 -5.29 7.47
CA THR A 230 11.25 -5.93 8.75
C THR A 230 12.16 -7.15 8.57
N SER A 231 13.25 -7.23 9.35
CA SER A 231 14.33 -8.20 9.12
C SER A 231 13.92 -9.68 9.13
N ASP A 232 12.77 -9.99 9.74
CA ASP A 232 12.24 -11.35 9.88
C ASP A 232 10.77 -11.48 9.44
N GLY A 233 10.16 -10.40 8.96
CA GLY A 233 8.76 -10.35 8.57
C GLY A 233 7.76 -10.58 9.71
N ALA A 234 8.20 -10.50 10.97
CA ALA A 234 7.36 -10.78 12.13
C ALA A 234 6.24 -9.75 12.30
N ILE A 235 6.53 -8.46 12.13
CA ILE A 235 5.54 -7.39 12.24
C ILE A 235 4.44 -7.53 11.19
N ALA A 236 4.77 -7.77 9.92
CA ALA A 236 3.77 -8.01 8.89
C ALA A 236 2.91 -9.26 9.19
N THR A 237 3.51 -10.28 9.81
CA THR A 237 2.75 -11.46 10.26
C THR A 237 1.80 -11.12 11.41
N GLU A 238 2.24 -10.33 12.41
CA GLU A 238 1.39 -9.86 13.50
C GLU A 238 0.23 -9.00 12.98
N GLN A 239 0.51 -8.11 12.03
CA GLN A 239 -0.51 -7.29 11.36
C GLN A 239 -1.55 -8.15 10.61
N LEU A 240 -1.09 -9.19 9.91
CA LEU A 240 -1.97 -10.13 9.21
C LEU A 240 -2.85 -10.92 10.18
N VAL A 241 -2.32 -11.34 11.33
CA VAL A 241 -3.10 -12.02 12.39
C VAL A 241 -4.22 -11.13 12.92
N LEU A 242 -3.97 -9.83 13.13
CA LEU A 242 -4.98 -8.88 13.55
C LEU A 242 -6.08 -8.69 12.49
N LEU A 243 -5.70 -8.55 11.23
CA LEU A 243 -6.66 -8.49 10.12
C LEU A 243 -7.52 -9.76 10.05
N CYS A 244 -6.90 -10.93 10.14
CA CYS A 244 -7.62 -12.21 10.14
C CYS A 244 -8.62 -12.30 11.29
N ALA A 245 -8.26 -11.83 12.48
CA ALA A 245 -9.16 -11.84 13.64
C ALA A 245 -10.38 -10.92 13.42
N ASP A 246 -10.19 -9.73 12.83
CA ASP A 246 -11.28 -8.80 12.52
C ASP A 246 -12.20 -9.38 11.43
N MET A 247 -11.63 -9.92 10.34
CA MET A 247 -12.37 -10.58 9.27
C MET A 247 -13.18 -11.80 9.77
N LEU A 248 -12.57 -12.61 10.64
CA LEU A 248 -13.23 -13.80 11.19
C LEU A 248 -14.42 -13.41 12.06
N ALA A 249 -14.30 -12.36 12.88
CA ALA A 249 -15.42 -11.84 13.67
C ALA A 249 -16.60 -11.36 12.79
N GLU A 250 -16.32 -10.69 11.69
CA GLU A 250 -17.33 -10.27 10.71
C GLU A 250 -17.97 -11.48 10.00
N TYR A 251 -17.16 -12.45 9.59
CA TYR A 251 -17.67 -13.70 9.00
C TYR A 251 -18.57 -14.48 9.96
N GLU A 252 -18.20 -14.59 11.24
CA GLU A 252 -19.01 -15.23 12.28
C GLU A 252 -20.33 -14.48 12.54
N ALA A 253 -20.35 -13.15 12.33
CA ALA A 253 -21.57 -12.34 12.34
C ALA A 253 -22.46 -12.55 11.10
N GLY A 254 -21.95 -13.31 10.11
CA GLY A 254 -22.64 -13.65 8.87
C GLY A 254 -22.41 -12.62 7.74
N ASN A 255 -21.46 -11.71 7.89
CA ASN A 255 -21.03 -10.78 6.85
C ASN A 255 -20.09 -11.47 5.85
N TYR A 256 -19.94 -10.88 4.68
CA TYR A 256 -18.99 -11.31 3.66
C TYR A 256 -17.72 -10.48 3.78
N CYS A 257 -16.56 -11.11 3.80
CA CYS A 257 -15.30 -10.40 3.95
C CYS A 257 -14.41 -10.58 2.73
N VAL A 258 -13.95 -9.46 2.17
CA VAL A 258 -12.93 -9.39 1.11
C VAL A 258 -11.88 -8.40 1.53
N ALA A 259 -10.64 -8.85 1.68
CA ALA A 259 -9.47 -8.00 1.87
C ALA A 259 -8.57 -8.05 0.65
N GLY A 260 -7.98 -6.93 0.27
CA GLY A 260 -7.01 -6.86 -0.80
C GLY A 260 -5.97 -5.77 -0.54
N GLY A 261 -4.81 -5.88 -1.14
CA GLY A 261 -3.74 -4.90 -1.01
C GLY A 261 -2.36 -5.52 -1.09
N ASP A 262 -1.40 -4.75 -0.62
CA ASP A 262 0.00 -5.14 -0.49
C ASP A 262 0.25 -5.78 0.89
N PHE A 263 0.45 -7.09 0.89
CA PHE A 263 0.72 -7.86 2.11
C PHE A 263 2.18 -7.76 2.55
N ASN A 264 3.07 -7.30 1.70
CA ASN A 264 4.52 -7.31 1.94
C ASN A 264 5.03 -8.69 2.41
N LYS A 265 4.41 -9.75 1.91
CA LYS A 265 4.73 -11.16 2.12
C LYS A 265 4.83 -11.86 0.79
N ASP A 266 5.73 -12.83 0.65
CA ASP A 266 5.72 -13.73 -0.50
C ASP A 266 4.50 -14.65 -0.41
N LEU A 267 3.44 -14.30 -1.14
CA LEU A 267 2.16 -15.02 -1.10
C LEU A 267 2.24 -16.39 -1.77
N LEU A 268 3.19 -16.59 -2.68
CA LEU A 268 3.45 -17.88 -3.34
C LEU A 268 4.39 -18.76 -2.50
N GLY A 269 5.18 -18.16 -1.61
CA GLY A 269 6.11 -18.84 -0.70
C GLY A 269 7.40 -19.32 -1.33
N ASN A 270 7.52 -19.25 -2.66
CA ASN A 270 8.68 -19.69 -3.45
C ASN A 270 8.88 -18.86 -4.72
N SER A 271 8.60 -17.58 -4.64
CA SER A 271 8.73 -16.64 -5.77
C SER A 271 10.09 -16.70 -6.49
N PRO A 272 11.26 -16.85 -5.81
CA PRO A 272 12.54 -16.99 -6.49
C PRO A 272 12.62 -18.15 -7.48
N GLU A 273 12.01 -19.29 -7.15
CA GLU A 273 11.99 -20.48 -8.03
C GLU A 273 11.02 -20.28 -9.19
N ILE A 274 9.88 -19.64 -8.94
CA ILE A 274 8.85 -19.39 -9.95
C ILE A 274 9.34 -18.39 -11.00
N PHE A 275 9.91 -17.26 -10.57
CA PHE A 275 10.33 -16.19 -11.47
C PHE A 275 11.78 -16.29 -11.94
N GLY A 276 12.54 -17.29 -11.46
CA GLY A 276 13.86 -17.68 -11.96
C GLY A 276 14.99 -16.71 -11.60
N VAL A 277 14.79 -15.78 -10.68
CA VAL A 277 15.82 -14.87 -10.17
C VAL A 277 15.96 -15.07 -8.65
N ALA A 278 17.17 -15.39 -8.19
CA ALA A 278 17.44 -15.57 -6.77
C ALA A 278 17.38 -14.24 -6.01
N ALA A 279 16.87 -14.28 -4.78
CA ALA A 279 16.91 -13.14 -3.88
C ALA A 279 18.36 -12.75 -3.53
N GLY A 280 18.67 -11.46 -3.63
CA GLY A 280 19.90 -10.86 -3.12
C GLY A 280 19.84 -10.61 -1.61
N GLU A 281 20.91 -10.05 -1.04
CA GLU A 281 20.94 -9.73 0.40
C GLU A 281 19.84 -8.72 0.82
N ASN A 282 19.45 -7.83 -0.07
CA ASN A 282 18.44 -6.79 0.18
C ASN A 282 17.02 -7.23 -0.20
N ASP A 283 16.84 -8.41 -0.78
CA ASP A 283 15.57 -8.88 -1.33
C ASP A 283 14.82 -9.83 -0.36
N THR A 284 15.26 -9.91 0.89
CA THR A 284 14.71 -10.85 1.89
C THR A 284 13.61 -10.26 2.77
N TRP A 285 13.15 -9.08 2.45
CA TRP A 285 12.12 -8.37 3.23
C TRP A 285 10.74 -9.04 3.19
N ALA A 286 10.33 -9.58 2.06
CA ALA A 286 9.05 -10.28 1.92
C ALA A 286 9.22 -11.78 2.20
N GLN A 287 9.06 -12.17 3.46
CA GLN A 287 9.08 -13.56 3.87
C GLN A 287 7.75 -14.26 3.54
N PRO A 288 7.75 -15.59 3.27
CA PRO A 288 6.52 -16.36 3.16
C PRO A 288 5.61 -16.19 4.39
N ILE A 289 4.30 -16.37 4.19
CA ILE A 289 3.35 -16.41 5.31
C ILE A 289 3.57 -17.71 6.08
N PRO A 290 3.83 -17.65 7.40
CA PRO A 290 4.02 -18.86 8.20
C PRO A 290 2.76 -19.73 8.20
N GLU A 291 2.96 -21.05 8.16
CA GLU A 291 1.87 -22.03 8.24
C GLU A 291 0.99 -21.80 9.49
N GLY A 292 -0.31 -21.86 9.32
CA GLY A 292 -1.28 -21.63 10.40
C GLY A 292 -1.57 -20.16 10.72
N THR A 293 -0.97 -19.19 10.01
CA THR A 293 -1.29 -17.76 10.18
C THR A 293 -2.71 -17.43 9.72
N ILE A 294 -3.15 -18.02 8.60
CA ILE A 294 -4.51 -17.87 8.11
C ILE A 294 -5.41 -18.89 8.81
N PRO A 295 -6.42 -18.45 9.60
CA PRO A 295 -7.30 -19.36 10.32
C PRO A 295 -8.31 -20.01 9.38
N ALA A 296 -8.90 -21.14 9.82
CA ALA A 296 -10.05 -21.72 9.16
C ALA A 296 -11.21 -20.71 9.07
N GLY A 297 -11.92 -20.70 7.96
CA GLY A 297 -12.96 -19.70 7.66
C GLY A 297 -12.46 -18.57 6.75
N LEU A 298 -11.14 -18.47 6.53
CA LEU A 298 -10.54 -17.52 5.60
C LEU A 298 -9.63 -18.24 4.60
N THR A 299 -9.60 -17.73 3.36
CA THR A 299 -8.77 -18.27 2.27
C THR A 299 -7.92 -17.14 1.66
N LEU A 300 -6.60 -17.37 1.61
CA LEU A 300 -5.65 -16.49 0.89
C LEU A 300 -5.74 -16.76 -0.62
N VAL A 301 -5.81 -15.70 -1.40
CA VAL A 301 -5.80 -15.74 -2.86
C VAL A 301 -4.56 -14.98 -3.34
N ALA A 302 -3.54 -15.72 -3.74
CA ALA A 302 -2.37 -15.19 -4.43
C ALA A 302 -2.65 -15.27 -5.94
N PRO A 303 -2.84 -14.13 -6.64
CA PRO A 303 -3.09 -14.16 -8.08
C PRO A 303 -1.90 -14.76 -8.82
N PHE A 304 -2.13 -15.85 -9.55
CA PHE A 304 -1.06 -16.59 -10.21
C PHE A 304 -1.59 -17.43 -11.38
N ASP A 305 -0.93 -17.33 -12.54
CA ASP A 305 -1.16 -18.19 -13.69
C ASP A 305 0.07 -19.07 -13.92
N GLU A 306 -0.07 -20.40 -13.74
CA GLU A 306 1.03 -21.36 -13.93
C GLU A 306 1.55 -21.38 -15.38
N THR A 307 0.71 -21.00 -16.35
CA THR A 307 1.08 -21.04 -17.78
C THR A 307 1.80 -19.76 -18.25
N ALA A 308 1.57 -18.64 -17.55
CA ALA A 308 2.17 -17.34 -17.83
C ALA A 308 2.47 -16.59 -16.51
N PRO A 309 3.44 -17.07 -15.72
CA PRO A 309 3.73 -16.49 -14.42
C PRO A 309 4.09 -15.00 -14.50
N THR A 310 3.25 -14.16 -13.90
CA THR A 310 3.47 -12.72 -13.79
C THR A 310 3.58 -12.33 -12.32
N ALA A 311 4.65 -11.66 -11.95
CA ALA A 311 4.88 -11.19 -10.60
C ALA A 311 4.08 -9.91 -10.33
N SER A 312 3.58 -9.75 -9.11
CA SER A 312 2.91 -8.51 -8.72
C SER A 312 3.87 -7.40 -8.30
N CYS A 313 5.08 -7.75 -7.86
CA CYS A 313 6.07 -6.77 -7.38
C CYS A 313 7.48 -7.13 -7.87
N ARG A 314 8.32 -6.09 -8.01
CA ARG A 314 9.76 -6.19 -8.24
C ARG A 314 10.54 -5.41 -7.20
N THR A 315 11.79 -5.79 -6.96
CA THR A 315 12.70 -4.91 -6.24
C THR A 315 13.13 -3.73 -7.12
N ALA A 316 13.35 -2.58 -6.48
CA ALA A 316 13.74 -1.35 -7.14
C ALA A 316 15.21 -0.97 -6.86
N SER A 317 16.09 -1.94 -6.66
CA SER A 317 17.53 -1.71 -6.50
C SER A 317 18.19 -1.18 -7.77
N GLU A 318 17.67 -1.58 -8.93
CA GLU A 318 18.14 -1.23 -10.28
C GLU A 318 16.94 -0.96 -11.21
N PRO A 319 17.16 -0.32 -12.38
CA PRO A 319 16.19 -0.32 -13.46
C PRO A 319 15.71 -1.74 -13.81
N TYR A 320 14.42 -1.89 -14.06
CA TYR A 320 13.82 -3.19 -14.32
C TYR A 320 14.42 -3.91 -15.51
N SER A 321 14.76 -5.17 -15.30
CA SER A 321 15.18 -6.14 -16.31
C SER A 321 14.54 -7.49 -15.99
N ILE A 322 13.83 -8.07 -16.94
CA ILE A 322 13.21 -9.39 -16.75
C ILE A 322 14.22 -10.49 -16.41
N GLU A 323 15.49 -10.32 -16.82
CA GLU A 323 16.55 -11.32 -16.65
C GLU A 323 17.23 -11.25 -15.28
N THR A 324 17.28 -10.06 -14.67
CA THR A 324 18.11 -9.82 -13.48
C THR A 324 17.34 -9.31 -12.27
N THR A 325 16.19 -8.64 -12.46
CA THR A 325 15.45 -8.08 -11.34
C THR A 325 14.72 -9.16 -10.56
N PHE A 326 14.91 -9.18 -9.26
CA PHE A 326 14.15 -10.03 -8.34
C PHE A 326 12.67 -9.64 -8.36
N ARG A 327 11.81 -10.65 -8.48
CA ARG A 327 10.35 -10.48 -8.60
C ARG A 327 9.65 -11.46 -7.68
N LEU A 328 8.49 -11.03 -7.17
CA LEU A 328 7.69 -11.82 -6.24
C LEU A 328 6.21 -11.43 -6.35
N THR A 329 5.33 -12.17 -5.68
CA THR A 329 3.93 -11.84 -5.57
C THR A 329 3.62 -11.45 -4.12
N VAL A 330 3.39 -10.16 -3.87
CA VAL A 330 3.05 -9.61 -2.55
C VAL A 330 1.65 -9.02 -2.50
N ASP A 331 1.08 -8.71 -3.67
CA ASP A 331 -0.28 -8.19 -3.80
C ASP A 331 -1.25 -9.36 -4.00
N GLY A 332 -2.36 -9.33 -3.29
CA GLY A 332 -3.35 -10.40 -3.35
C GLY A 332 -4.59 -10.11 -2.53
N PHE A 333 -5.34 -11.18 -2.23
CA PHE A 333 -6.61 -11.07 -1.53
C PHE A 333 -6.73 -12.12 -0.43
N LEU A 334 -7.61 -11.82 0.52
CA LEU A 334 -8.04 -12.74 1.58
C LEU A 334 -9.56 -12.69 1.66
N VAL A 335 -10.23 -13.83 1.63
CA VAL A 335 -11.68 -13.90 1.58
C VAL A 335 -12.24 -14.84 2.65
N SER A 336 -13.46 -14.58 3.13
CA SER A 336 -14.18 -15.50 3.99
C SER A 336 -14.84 -16.63 3.20
N ASP A 337 -15.11 -17.79 3.82
CA ASP A 337 -15.62 -19.00 3.15
C ASP A 337 -16.99 -18.83 2.47
N ASN A 338 -17.76 -17.79 2.85
CA ASN A 338 -19.01 -17.40 2.19
C ASN A 338 -18.83 -16.50 0.97
N VAL A 339 -17.59 -16.21 0.59
CA VAL A 339 -17.20 -15.60 -0.68
C VAL A 339 -16.60 -16.69 -1.57
N GLU A 340 -17.03 -16.78 -2.82
CA GLU A 340 -16.47 -17.72 -3.80
C GLU A 340 -15.60 -16.95 -4.80
N VAL A 341 -14.36 -17.36 -4.90
CA VAL A 341 -13.42 -16.82 -5.90
C VAL A 341 -13.72 -17.47 -7.24
N VAL A 342 -13.98 -16.65 -8.26
CA VAL A 342 -14.28 -17.10 -9.61
C VAL A 342 -13.02 -17.15 -10.46
N ASP A 343 -12.20 -16.07 -10.39
CA ASP A 343 -10.95 -15.95 -11.13
C ASP A 343 -10.06 -14.89 -10.46
N SER A 344 -8.75 -14.94 -10.70
CA SER A 344 -7.81 -13.91 -10.24
C SER A 344 -6.54 -13.92 -11.08
N ALA A 345 -5.95 -12.75 -11.33
CA ALA A 345 -4.69 -12.66 -12.02
C ALA A 345 -3.92 -11.38 -11.66
N VAL A 346 -2.66 -11.37 -12.03
CA VAL A 346 -1.82 -10.18 -12.12
C VAL A 346 -1.96 -9.60 -13.52
N LEU A 347 -2.27 -8.31 -13.64
CA LEU A 347 -2.21 -7.60 -14.91
C LEU A 347 -0.74 -7.27 -15.22
N ASP A 348 -0.19 -7.88 -16.26
CA ASP A 348 1.19 -7.58 -16.70
C ASP A 348 1.27 -6.16 -17.28
N ALA A 349 1.62 -5.21 -16.44
CA ALA A 349 1.91 -3.83 -16.81
C ALA A 349 3.39 -3.61 -17.17
N GLY A 350 4.22 -4.64 -17.12
CA GLY A 350 5.67 -4.56 -17.36
C GLY A 350 6.40 -3.65 -16.37
N PHE A 351 5.83 -3.38 -15.22
CA PHE A 351 6.35 -2.43 -14.21
C PHE A 351 6.63 -1.04 -14.79
N LEU A 352 5.80 -0.59 -15.75
CA LEU A 352 6.05 0.67 -16.48
C LEU A 352 5.90 1.91 -15.59
N TYR A 353 4.96 1.89 -14.64
CA TYR A 353 4.54 3.06 -13.89
C TYR A 353 4.61 2.89 -12.37
N SER A 354 4.82 1.66 -11.89
CA SER A 354 5.03 1.29 -10.50
C SER A 354 5.98 0.09 -10.43
N ASP A 355 6.60 -0.15 -9.28
CA ASP A 355 7.27 -1.40 -8.96
C ASP A 355 6.28 -2.53 -8.63
N HIS A 356 4.98 -2.22 -8.70
CA HIS A 356 3.90 -3.19 -8.62
C HIS A 356 3.09 -3.24 -9.93
N ASN A 357 2.69 -4.44 -10.31
CA ASN A 357 1.68 -4.71 -11.31
C ASN A 357 0.32 -4.81 -10.64
N PRO A 358 -0.76 -4.20 -11.15
CA PRO A 358 -2.09 -4.34 -10.59
C PRO A 358 -2.55 -5.80 -10.55
N VAL A 359 -3.26 -6.16 -9.49
CA VAL A 359 -3.90 -7.47 -9.35
C VAL A 359 -5.41 -7.32 -9.32
N TRP A 360 -6.13 -8.39 -9.69
CA TRP A 360 -7.58 -8.41 -9.65
C TRP A 360 -8.12 -9.79 -9.27
N MET A 361 -9.34 -9.81 -8.75
CA MET A 361 -10.08 -11.01 -8.40
C MET A 361 -11.56 -10.83 -8.74
N ASP A 362 -12.14 -11.79 -9.45
CA ASP A 362 -13.58 -11.94 -9.61
C ASP A 362 -14.12 -12.85 -8.51
N PHE A 363 -15.19 -12.41 -7.87
CA PHE A 363 -15.80 -13.15 -6.77
C PHE A 363 -17.31 -13.03 -6.77
N THR A 364 -17.98 -13.95 -6.04
CA THR A 364 -19.43 -13.91 -5.80
C THR A 364 -19.71 -14.16 -4.32
N LEU A 365 -20.79 -13.59 -3.82
CA LEU A 365 -21.31 -13.82 -2.47
C LEU A 365 -22.27 -15.03 -2.49
N LYS A 366 -22.06 -16.01 -1.57
CA LYS A 366 -22.89 -17.24 -1.47
C LYS A 366 -24.18 -17.01 -0.71
#